data_270fd970e83ad3535e327f795859d9b9
#
_entry.id   270fd970e83ad3535e327f795859d9b9
#
_cell.length_a   1.000
_cell.length_b   1.000
_cell.length_c   1.000
_cell.angle_alpha   90.00
_cell.angle_beta   90.00
_cell.angle_gamma   90.00
#
_symmetry.space_group_name_H-M   'P 1'
#
loop_
_entity.id
_entity.type
_entity.pdbx_description
1 polymer ?
#
loop_
_entity_poly.entity_id
_entity_poly.type
_entity_poly.pdbx_seq_one_letter_code
_entity_poly.pdbx_strand_id
1 'polypeptide(L)'
;MWRPEFIPFLRSRRISLNIDLSLAALLRRSSNIHRRRERRVYNEVLSTETRAKRPSYDLQNFHFQSGGWMTDDSAERYDTQVEVLLNGAANAIRRQALPQLHEAFAGRDQRKLRLLDIGCGTGRFLDFVKQTWPRLQTIGLDMSEAYLKHSQRHLKRWTRTGLVAGKAEAIPLPDNSQDAVTNTFLFHELPPKVRRITIRECARVLKPGRPFGNPRFTPTRRSSRLRRALRALPAELSRAVLLELHY
;
A
#
# COMPACT_ATOMS: atom_id res chain seq x y z
N MET A 1 -27.49 -25.78 8.32
CA MET A 1 -26.62 -26.66 9.13
C MET A 1 -25.26 -26.73 8.44
N TRP A 2 -24.32 -25.84 8.81
CA TRP A 2 -22.99 -25.72 8.19
C TRP A 2 -22.00 -26.47 9.07
N ARG A 3 -21.26 -27.42 8.52
CA ARG A 3 -20.15 -28.09 9.19
C ARG A 3 -18.84 -27.47 8.70
N PRO A 4 -17.93 -26.99 9.56
CA PRO A 4 -16.60 -26.56 9.16
C PRO A 4 -15.70 -27.78 8.97
N GLU A 5 -15.23 -28.01 7.74
CA GLU A 5 -14.17 -28.98 7.49
C GLU A 5 -12.80 -28.44 7.92
N PHE A 6 -12.14 -29.20 8.76
CA PHE A 6 -10.80 -28.95 9.26
C PHE A 6 -9.77 -29.05 8.12
N ILE A 7 -9.01 -28.00 7.91
CA ILE A 7 -7.81 -28.03 7.04
C ILE A 7 -6.67 -28.66 7.85
N PRO A 8 -6.02 -29.72 7.37
CA PRO A 8 -4.92 -30.34 8.13
C PRO A 8 -3.70 -29.43 8.17
N PHE A 9 -3.18 -29.25 9.36
CA PHE A 9 -1.99 -28.49 9.68
C PHE A 9 -0.76 -29.22 9.12
N LEU A 10 -0.16 -28.72 8.06
CA LEU A 10 1.10 -29.24 7.51
C LEU A 10 2.25 -28.94 8.49
N ARG A 11 2.71 -29.99 9.18
CA ARG A 11 3.97 -29.99 9.93
C ARG A 11 5.15 -29.85 8.96
N SER A 12 5.77 -28.68 8.91
CA SER A 12 7.09 -28.50 8.34
C SER A 12 8.05 -27.97 9.41
N ARG A 13 8.98 -28.80 9.86
CA ARG A 13 10.02 -28.45 10.85
C ARG A 13 10.96 -27.32 10.42
N ARG A 14 10.97 -26.93 9.12
CA ARG A 14 11.78 -25.82 8.61
C ARG A 14 11.16 -24.42 8.83
N ILE A 15 9.86 -24.34 9.09
CA ILE A 15 9.18 -23.06 9.36
C ILE A 15 9.50 -22.56 10.77
N SER A 16 9.72 -23.44 11.73
CA SER A 16 9.98 -23.08 13.13
C SER A 16 11.28 -22.31 13.35
N LEU A 17 12.38 -22.72 12.70
CA LEU A 17 13.70 -22.07 12.89
C LEU A 17 13.76 -20.64 12.31
N ASN A 18 13.09 -20.40 11.18
CA ASN A 18 13.05 -19.07 10.58
C ASN A 18 12.14 -18.09 11.34
N ILE A 19 11.10 -18.59 12.01
CA ILE A 19 10.21 -17.77 12.84
C ILE A 19 10.96 -17.33 14.11
N ASP A 20 11.74 -18.18 14.75
CA ASP A 20 12.46 -17.84 15.97
C ASP A 20 13.57 -16.81 15.73
N LEU A 21 14.32 -16.92 14.64
CA LEU A 21 15.33 -15.93 14.24
C LEU A 21 14.69 -14.59 13.85
N SER A 22 13.56 -14.63 13.17
CA SER A 22 12.78 -13.45 12.80
C SER A 22 12.20 -12.74 14.03
N LEU A 23 11.67 -13.51 14.98
CA LEU A 23 11.12 -12.98 16.24
C LEU A 23 12.22 -12.38 17.12
N ALA A 24 13.37 -13.02 17.27
CA ALA A 24 14.50 -12.49 18.02
C ALA A 24 15.08 -11.22 17.39
N ALA A 25 15.09 -11.12 16.07
CA ALA A 25 15.47 -9.89 15.36
C ALA A 25 14.44 -8.77 15.52
N LEU A 26 13.14 -9.11 15.53
CA LEU A 26 12.05 -8.19 15.83
C LEU A 26 12.13 -7.64 17.25
N LEU A 27 12.37 -8.49 18.24
CA LEU A 27 12.50 -8.09 19.65
C LEU A 27 13.70 -7.16 19.88
N ARG A 28 14.87 -7.47 19.28
CA ARG A 28 16.04 -6.57 19.34
C ARG A 28 15.79 -5.20 18.69
N ARG A 29 15.04 -5.15 17.59
CA ARG A 29 14.65 -3.89 16.95
C ARG A 29 13.56 -3.15 17.69
N SER A 30 12.63 -3.87 18.30
CA SER A 30 11.62 -3.29 19.18
C SER A 30 12.25 -2.44 20.28
N SER A 31 13.36 -2.87 20.87
CA SER A 31 14.10 -2.07 21.85
C SER A 31 14.74 -0.81 21.25
N ASN A 32 15.20 -0.85 20.00
CA ASN A 32 15.74 0.31 19.29
C ASN A 32 14.65 1.29 18.87
N ILE A 33 13.51 0.79 18.40
CA ILE A 33 12.32 1.59 18.08
C ILE A 33 11.82 2.28 19.36
N HIS A 34 11.74 1.57 20.47
CA HIS A 34 11.31 2.11 21.74
C HIS A 34 12.25 3.23 22.23
N ARG A 35 13.56 3.00 22.22
CA ARG A 35 14.57 4.02 22.58
C ARG A 35 14.50 5.27 21.68
N ARG A 36 14.28 5.10 20.36
CA ARG A 36 14.12 6.25 19.46
C ARG A 36 12.83 7.00 19.73
N ARG A 37 11.74 6.29 19.99
CA ARG A 37 10.45 6.89 20.36
C ARG A 37 10.55 7.72 21.63
N GLU A 38 11.20 7.19 22.65
CA GLU A 38 11.45 7.90 23.91
C GLU A 38 12.31 9.15 23.71
N ARG A 39 13.38 9.02 22.89
CA ARG A 39 14.30 10.13 22.59
C ARG A 39 13.80 11.05 21.47
N ARG A 40 12.63 10.77 20.87
CA ARG A 40 12.07 11.48 19.70
C ARG A 40 13.07 11.61 18.54
N VAL A 41 13.95 10.63 18.32
CA VAL A 41 14.91 10.61 17.25
C VAL A 41 14.27 9.98 16.01
N TYR A 42 14.03 10.78 14.95
CA TYR A 42 13.40 10.38 13.70
C TYR A 42 14.12 10.92 12.46
N ASN A 43 15.36 11.38 12.62
CA ASN A 43 16.15 12.04 11.57
C ASN A 43 17.41 11.27 11.15
N GLU A 44 17.48 9.99 11.48
CA GLU A 44 18.63 9.12 11.13
C GLU A 44 18.89 9.05 9.62
N VAL A 45 17.81 9.14 8.81
CA VAL A 45 17.89 9.08 7.34
C VAL A 45 18.22 10.42 6.69
N LEU A 46 18.43 11.48 7.47
CA LEU A 46 18.81 12.79 6.98
C LEU A 46 20.30 12.84 6.65
N SER A 47 20.62 12.72 5.38
CA SER A 47 21.95 13.01 4.84
C SER A 47 21.87 14.07 3.75
N THR A 48 23.01 14.64 3.37
CA THR A 48 23.05 15.59 2.25
C THR A 48 22.57 14.94 0.95
N GLU A 49 22.94 13.69 0.72
CA GLU A 49 22.54 12.93 -0.46
C GLU A 49 21.05 12.63 -0.49
N THR A 50 20.45 12.22 0.62
CA THR A 50 19.02 11.95 0.68
C THR A 50 18.19 13.21 0.52
N ARG A 51 18.66 14.35 1.08
CA ARG A 51 18.01 15.66 0.93
C ARG A 51 17.95 16.14 -0.52
N ALA A 52 18.96 15.83 -1.31
CA ALA A 52 19.00 16.22 -2.72
C ALA A 52 18.01 15.42 -3.59
N LYS A 53 17.68 14.19 -3.21
CA LYS A 53 16.92 13.25 -4.04
C LYS A 53 15.45 13.09 -3.61
N ARG A 54 15.11 13.43 -2.36
CA ARG A 54 13.81 13.09 -1.76
C ARG A 54 13.08 14.30 -1.18
N PRO A 55 11.74 14.31 -1.18
CA PRO A 55 10.98 15.36 -0.53
C PRO A 55 11.18 15.30 1.00
N SER A 56 11.10 16.46 1.64
CA SER A 56 11.37 16.59 3.09
C SER A 56 10.46 15.70 3.96
N TYR A 57 9.23 15.42 3.54
CA TYR A 57 8.31 14.57 4.28
C TYR A 57 8.72 13.10 4.28
N ASP A 58 9.51 12.65 3.29
CA ASP A 58 10.03 11.28 3.21
C ASP A 58 11.33 11.09 4.02
N LEU A 59 11.97 12.20 4.40
CA LEU A 59 13.23 12.22 5.12
C LEU A 59 13.04 12.08 6.63
N GLN A 60 12.34 11.04 7.05
CA GLN A 60 12.14 10.73 8.46
C GLN A 60 12.11 9.23 8.70
N ASN A 61 12.42 8.83 9.91
CA ASN A 61 12.26 7.43 10.32
C ASN A 61 10.78 7.17 10.63
N PHE A 62 9.98 6.89 9.61
CA PHE A 62 8.58 6.51 9.79
C PHE A 62 8.45 5.41 10.84
N HIS A 63 7.55 5.59 11.79
CA HIS A 63 7.35 4.66 12.91
C HIS A 63 8.62 4.35 13.70
N PHE A 64 9.60 5.28 13.70
CA PHE A 64 10.93 5.14 14.33
C PHE A 64 11.76 3.94 13.82
N GLN A 65 11.48 3.46 12.62
CA GLN A 65 12.23 2.36 12.02
C GLN A 65 13.65 2.79 11.64
N SER A 66 14.60 1.87 11.82
CA SER A 66 15.97 2.05 11.32
C SER A 66 15.98 2.09 9.81
N GLY A 67 16.66 3.11 9.23
CA GLY A 67 16.75 3.28 7.79
C GLY A 67 15.47 3.75 7.10
N GLY A 68 14.39 4.06 7.82
CA GLY A 68 13.12 4.50 7.25
C GLY A 68 12.62 3.53 6.18
N TRP A 69 12.14 4.06 5.04
CA TRP A 69 11.72 3.28 3.87
C TRP A 69 12.85 3.08 2.83
N MET A 70 14.12 3.28 3.20
CA MET A 70 15.22 3.43 2.23
C MET A 70 16.14 2.22 2.12
N THR A 71 15.97 1.19 2.96
CA THR A 71 16.91 0.06 3.02
C THR A 71 16.26 -1.27 2.63
N ASP A 72 17.05 -2.15 1.99
CA ASP A 72 16.64 -3.51 1.65
C ASP A 72 16.20 -4.28 2.91
N ASP A 73 16.91 -4.12 4.03
CA ASP A 73 16.60 -4.74 5.31
C ASP A 73 15.23 -4.25 5.88
N SER A 74 14.87 -2.97 5.70
CA SER A 74 13.55 -2.46 6.04
C SER A 74 12.47 -3.12 5.17
N ALA A 75 12.68 -3.21 3.86
CA ALA A 75 11.75 -3.82 2.92
C ALA A 75 11.49 -5.31 3.21
N GLU A 76 12.54 -6.06 3.53
CA GLU A 76 12.42 -7.50 3.83
C GLU A 76 11.56 -7.79 5.06
N ARG A 77 11.56 -6.90 6.05
CA ARG A 77 10.88 -7.11 7.33
C ARG A 77 9.53 -6.41 7.42
N TYR A 78 9.24 -5.52 6.50
CA TYR A 78 8.07 -4.66 6.54
C TYR A 78 6.77 -5.43 6.73
N ASP A 79 6.51 -6.44 5.92
CA ASP A 79 5.26 -7.18 5.99
C ASP A 79 5.07 -7.89 7.34
N THR A 80 6.14 -8.47 7.89
CA THR A 80 6.10 -9.10 9.22
C THR A 80 5.90 -8.05 10.32
N GLN A 81 6.57 -6.90 10.23
CA GLN A 81 6.43 -5.82 11.21
C GLN A 81 5.01 -5.26 11.23
N VAL A 82 4.41 -5.05 10.06
CA VAL A 82 3.04 -4.53 9.95
C VAL A 82 2.03 -5.57 10.43
N GLU A 83 2.23 -6.87 10.14
CA GLU A 83 1.37 -7.93 10.69
C GLU A 83 1.42 -7.96 12.22
N VAL A 84 2.61 -7.87 12.81
CA VAL A 84 2.77 -7.83 14.28
C VAL A 84 2.12 -6.57 14.86
N LEU A 85 2.36 -5.39 14.26
CA LEU A 85 1.77 -4.13 14.70
C LEU A 85 0.24 -4.18 14.69
N LEU A 86 -0.33 -4.89 13.73
CA LEU A 86 -1.75 -5.02 13.49
C LEU A 86 -2.36 -6.32 14.02
N ASN A 87 -1.67 -6.97 14.96
CA ASN A 87 -2.12 -8.22 15.59
C ASN A 87 -2.59 -9.28 14.57
N GLY A 88 -1.89 -9.41 13.43
CA GLY A 88 -2.23 -10.35 12.36
C GLY A 88 -3.31 -9.88 11.39
N ALA A 89 -3.78 -8.63 11.51
CA ALA A 89 -4.87 -8.13 10.70
C ALA A 89 -4.44 -7.43 9.39
N ALA A 90 -3.14 -7.15 9.18
CA ALA A 90 -2.66 -6.36 8.05
C ALA A 90 -3.11 -6.90 6.69
N ASN A 91 -2.99 -8.19 6.47
CA ASN A 91 -3.40 -8.82 5.22
C ASN A 91 -4.94 -8.85 5.06
N ALA A 92 -5.68 -8.99 6.16
CA ALA A 92 -7.14 -8.91 6.13
C ALA A 92 -7.59 -7.50 5.74
N ILE A 93 -6.95 -6.47 6.31
CA ILE A 93 -7.20 -5.07 5.99
C ILE A 93 -6.92 -4.80 4.50
N ARG A 94 -5.74 -5.20 3.98
CA ARG A 94 -5.42 -5.03 2.56
C ARG A 94 -6.50 -5.67 1.64
N ARG A 95 -6.98 -6.86 1.98
CA ARG A 95 -8.00 -7.56 1.18
C ARG A 95 -9.39 -6.91 1.19
N GLN A 96 -9.68 -5.99 2.12
CA GLN A 96 -10.96 -5.26 2.12
C GLN A 96 -11.15 -4.38 0.88
N ALA A 97 -10.09 -4.08 0.14
CA ALA A 97 -10.19 -3.39 -1.14
C ALA A 97 -10.71 -4.27 -2.29
N LEU A 98 -10.57 -5.60 -2.20
CA LEU A 98 -10.90 -6.51 -3.30
C LEU A 98 -12.39 -6.54 -3.66
N PRO A 99 -13.36 -6.53 -2.71
CA PRO A 99 -14.79 -6.45 -3.04
C PRO A 99 -15.14 -5.21 -3.85
N GLN A 100 -14.56 -4.06 -3.52
CA GLN A 100 -14.82 -2.80 -4.22
C GLN A 100 -14.21 -2.82 -5.64
N LEU A 101 -13.03 -3.41 -5.81
CA LEU A 101 -12.46 -3.66 -7.13
C LEU A 101 -13.31 -4.63 -7.93
N HIS A 102 -13.91 -5.64 -7.28
CA HIS A 102 -14.82 -6.58 -7.95
C HIS A 102 -16.05 -5.87 -8.52
N GLU A 103 -16.66 -4.98 -7.75
CA GLU A 103 -17.77 -4.15 -8.22
C GLU A 103 -17.33 -3.24 -9.38
N ALA A 104 -16.16 -2.60 -9.28
CA ALA A 104 -15.63 -1.72 -10.33
C ALA A 104 -15.36 -2.47 -11.64
N PHE A 105 -14.97 -3.72 -11.57
CA PHE A 105 -14.59 -4.55 -12.71
C PHE A 105 -15.71 -5.46 -13.21
N ALA A 106 -16.88 -5.47 -12.54
CA ALA A 106 -17.98 -6.37 -12.88
C ALA A 106 -18.38 -6.29 -14.36
N GLY A 107 -18.52 -7.44 -15.00
CA GLY A 107 -18.90 -7.56 -16.41
C GLY A 107 -17.83 -7.10 -17.41
N ARG A 108 -16.60 -6.78 -16.97
CA ARG A 108 -15.53 -6.29 -17.83
C ARG A 108 -14.41 -7.32 -17.99
N ASP A 109 -13.83 -7.40 -19.19
CA ASP A 109 -12.69 -8.26 -19.43
C ASP A 109 -11.43 -7.73 -18.70
N GLN A 110 -10.94 -8.49 -17.71
CA GLN A 110 -9.76 -8.12 -16.93
C GLN A 110 -8.51 -7.83 -17.78
N ARG A 111 -8.40 -8.41 -18.98
CA ARG A 111 -7.25 -8.19 -19.89
C ARG A 111 -7.19 -6.77 -20.44
N LYS A 112 -8.32 -6.08 -20.48
CA LYS A 112 -8.48 -4.70 -20.97
C LYS A 112 -8.43 -3.66 -19.84
N LEU A 113 -8.40 -4.11 -18.59
CA LEU A 113 -8.37 -3.26 -17.41
C LEU A 113 -6.93 -2.97 -16.96
N ARG A 114 -6.76 -1.80 -16.34
CA ARG A 114 -5.50 -1.34 -15.77
C ARG A 114 -5.73 -0.83 -14.36
N LEU A 115 -4.90 -1.28 -13.42
CA LEU A 115 -4.89 -0.85 -12.04
C LEU A 115 -3.54 -0.25 -11.68
N LEU A 116 -3.58 0.91 -11.05
CA LEU A 116 -2.42 1.54 -10.41
C LEU A 116 -2.56 1.41 -8.89
N ASP A 117 -1.51 0.93 -8.22
CA ASP A 117 -1.38 0.93 -6.76
C ASP A 117 -0.29 1.92 -6.36
N ILE A 118 -0.66 3.02 -5.69
CA ILE A 118 0.27 4.06 -5.24
C ILE A 118 0.76 3.78 -3.82
N GLY A 119 2.07 3.92 -3.59
CA GLY A 119 2.70 3.46 -2.37
C GLY A 119 2.63 1.94 -2.26
N CYS A 120 2.95 1.23 -3.34
CA CYS A 120 2.76 -0.22 -3.42
C CYS A 120 3.68 -1.01 -2.48
N GLY A 121 4.73 -0.37 -1.94
CA GLY A 121 5.65 -0.95 -0.97
C GLY A 121 6.25 -2.27 -1.47
N THR A 122 6.11 -3.31 -0.67
CA THR A 122 6.59 -4.68 -0.97
C THR A 122 5.75 -5.42 -2.02
N GLY A 123 4.71 -4.80 -2.59
CA GLY A 123 3.81 -5.41 -3.57
C GLY A 123 2.78 -6.37 -2.97
N ARG A 124 2.63 -6.40 -1.64
CA ARG A 124 1.76 -7.36 -0.96
C ARG A 124 0.30 -7.24 -1.39
N PHE A 125 -0.21 -6.02 -1.54
CA PHE A 125 -1.57 -5.81 -2.02
C PHE A 125 -1.72 -6.22 -3.49
N LEU A 126 -0.76 -5.87 -4.35
CA LEU A 126 -0.76 -6.28 -5.75
C LEU A 126 -0.76 -7.81 -5.92
N ASP A 127 -0.10 -8.54 -5.03
CA ASP A 127 -0.16 -10.01 -5.05
C ASP A 127 -1.59 -10.52 -4.82
N PHE A 128 -2.35 -9.96 -3.88
CA PHE A 128 -3.77 -10.30 -3.68
C PHE A 128 -4.63 -9.92 -4.89
N VAL A 129 -4.38 -8.77 -5.49
CA VAL A 129 -5.05 -8.35 -6.73
C VAL A 129 -4.80 -9.37 -7.85
N LYS A 130 -3.55 -9.80 -8.02
CA LYS A 130 -3.17 -10.75 -9.07
C LYS A 130 -3.67 -12.17 -8.80
N GLN A 131 -3.80 -12.58 -7.54
CA GLN A 131 -4.48 -13.84 -7.18
C GLN A 131 -5.95 -13.84 -7.61
N THR A 132 -6.62 -12.68 -7.54
CA THR A 132 -8.03 -12.53 -7.90
C THR A 132 -8.22 -12.31 -9.41
N TRP A 133 -7.36 -11.49 -10.02
CA TRP A 133 -7.39 -11.15 -11.45
C TRP A 133 -6.03 -11.36 -12.11
N PRO A 134 -5.64 -12.60 -12.40
CA PRO A 134 -4.30 -12.94 -12.90
C PRO A 134 -3.95 -12.28 -14.24
N ARG A 135 -4.95 -11.94 -15.06
CA ARG A 135 -4.76 -11.29 -16.37
C ARG A 135 -4.88 -9.76 -16.34
N LEU A 136 -5.22 -9.16 -15.21
CA LEU A 136 -5.28 -7.71 -15.04
C LEU A 136 -3.90 -7.08 -15.23
N GLN A 137 -3.82 -5.98 -15.97
CA GLN A 137 -2.60 -5.19 -16.01
C GLN A 137 -2.50 -4.34 -14.74
N THR A 138 -1.41 -4.50 -14.00
CA THR A 138 -1.16 -3.78 -12.75
C THR A 138 0.13 -2.99 -12.81
N ILE A 139 0.14 -1.82 -12.20
CA ILE A 139 1.32 -0.99 -12.02
C ILE A 139 1.41 -0.66 -10.53
N GLY A 140 2.56 -0.95 -9.93
CA GLY A 140 2.91 -0.47 -8.58
C GLY A 140 3.79 0.75 -8.68
N LEU A 141 3.41 1.84 -8.03
CA LEU A 141 4.19 3.06 -7.89
C LEU A 141 4.68 3.18 -6.45
N ASP A 142 5.97 3.36 -6.26
CA ASP A 142 6.56 3.63 -4.95
C ASP A 142 7.79 4.53 -5.10
N MET A 143 8.09 5.31 -4.08
CA MET A 143 9.26 6.18 -4.08
C MET A 143 10.53 5.45 -3.60
N SER A 144 10.37 4.32 -2.91
CA SER A 144 11.47 3.54 -2.36
C SER A 144 11.96 2.49 -3.35
N GLU A 145 13.16 2.68 -3.88
CA GLU A 145 13.81 1.69 -4.75
C GLU A 145 14.03 0.35 -4.04
N ALA A 146 14.37 0.36 -2.76
CA ALA A 146 14.55 -0.85 -1.95
C ALA A 146 13.25 -1.67 -1.88
N TYR A 147 12.12 -0.99 -1.66
CA TYR A 147 10.81 -1.63 -1.63
C TYR A 147 10.38 -2.12 -3.01
N LEU A 148 10.63 -1.34 -4.08
CA LEU A 148 10.37 -1.79 -5.45
C LEU A 148 11.18 -3.02 -5.84
N LYS A 149 12.44 -3.09 -5.46
CA LYS A 149 13.32 -4.25 -5.67
C LYS A 149 12.77 -5.49 -4.94
N HIS A 150 12.29 -5.32 -3.70
CA HIS A 150 11.61 -6.40 -2.96
C HIS A 150 10.31 -6.80 -3.67
N SER A 151 9.48 -5.83 -4.06
CA SER A 151 8.24 -6.04 -4.80
C SER A 151 8.47 -6.79 -6.12
N GLN A 152 9.53 -6.47 -6.86
CA GLN A 152 9.90 -7.17 -8.09
C GLN A 152 10.14 -8.67 -7.85
N ARG A 153 10.88 -9.01 -6.78
CA ARG A 153 11.12 -10.41 -6.40
C ARG A 153 9.83 -11.12 -5.99
N HIS A 154 8.98 -10.43 -5.22
CA HIS A 154 7.72 -10.96 -4.72
C HIS A 154 6.72 -11.23 -5.84
N LEU A 155 6.63 -10.31 -6.81
CA LEU A 155 5.64 -10.35 -7.89
C LEU A 155 6.14 -11.05 -9.16
N LYS A 156 7.37 -11.59 -9.19
CA LYS A 156 8.00 -12.16 -10.39
C LYS A 156 7.18 -13.26 -11.09
N ARG A 157 6.33 -13.96 -10.34
CA ARG A 157 5.44 -15.00 -10.86
C ARG A 157 4.27 -14.44 -11.71
N TRP A 158 3.97 -13.15 -11.55
CA TRP A 158 2.84 -12.52 -12.21
C TRP A 158 3.25 -11.80 -13.49
N THR A 159 2.62 -12.19 -14.59
CA THR A 159 2.74 -11.45 -15.87
C THR A 159 1.89 -10.19 -15.82
N ARG A 160 2.17 -9.22 -16.70
CA ARG A 160 1.41 -7.96 -16.82
C ARG A 160 1.42 -7.13 -15.52
N THR A 161 2.53 -7.17 -14.79
CA THR A 161 2.78 -6.38 -13.59
C THR A 161 4.02 -5.53 -13.83
N GLY A 162 3.87 -4.21 -13.78
CA GLY A 162 4.97 -3.24 -13.85
C GLY A 162 5.20 -2.56 -12.51
N LEU A 163 6.42 -2.10 -12.30
CA LEU A 163 6.82 -1.30 -11.13
C LEU A 163 7.47 -0.02 -11.62
N VAL A 164 7.12 1.09 -10.99
CA VAL A 164 7.59 2.44 -11.35
C VAL A 164 8.08 3.15 -10.10
N ALA A 165 9.31 3.67 -10.15
CA ALA A 165 9.82 4.56 -9.12
C ALA A 165 9.24 5.97 -9.33
N GLY A 166 8.56 6.52 -8.32
CA GLY A 166 7.95 7.83 -8.47
C GLY A 166 7.17 8.27 -7.24
N LYS A 167 6.81 9.55 -7.25
CA LYS A 167 6.03 10.19 -6.19
C LYS A 167 4.54 10.09 -6.47
N ALA A 168 3.75 9.86 -5.44
CA ALA A 168 2.29 9.80 -5.58
C ALA A 168 1.65 11.16 -5.96
N GLU A 169 2.31 12.26 -5.62
CA GLU A 169 1.91 13.63 -6.00
C GLU A 169 2.40 14.06 -7.39
N ALA A 170 3.07 13.17 -8.14
CA ALA A 170 3.52 13.40 -9.51
C ALA A 170 3.56 12.06 -10.25
N ILE A 171 2.40 11.48 -10.52
CA ILE A 171 2.28 10.14 -11.10
C ILE A 171 2.75 10.16 -12.57
N PRO A 172 3.80 9.39 -12.94
CA PRO A 172 4.36 9.42 -14.29
C PRO A 172 3.56 8.55 -15.28
N LEU A 173 2.25 8.74 -15.29
CA LEU A 173 1.33 8.06 -16.20
C LEU A 173 0.44 9.07 -16.92
N PRO A 174 -0.01 8.75 -18.14
CA PRO A 174 -0.91 9.63 -18.89
C PRO A 174 -2.25 9.82 -18.18
N ASP A 175 -2.91 10.95 -18.51
CA ASP A 175 -4.29 11.20 -18.12
C ASP A 175 -5.21 10.10 -18.62
N ASN A 176 -6.27 9.80 -17.87
CA ASN A 176 -7.32 8.86 -18.27
C ASN A 176 -6.80 7.48 -18.69
N SER A 177 -5.70 7.02 -18.09
CA SER A 177 -5.03 5.77 -18.46
C SER A 177 -5.39 4.56 -17.59
N GLN A 178 -5.91 4.78 -16.38
CA GLN A 178 -6.18 3.74 -15.39
C GLN A 178 -7.68 3.51 -15.19
N ASP A 179 -8.08 2.25 -15.01
CA ASP A 179 -9.46 1.88 -14.69
C ASP A 179 -9.72 1.87 -13.17
N ALA A 180 -8.67 1.73 -12.37
CA ALA A 180 -8.71 1.86 -10.91
C ALA A 180 -7.36 2.39 -10.39
N VAL A 181 -7.43 3.15 -9.28
CA VAL A 181 -6.27 3.53 -8.49
C VAL A 181 -6.52 3.12 -7.05
N THR A 182 -5.53 2.45 -6.46
CA THR A 182 -5.58 1.98 -5.07
C THR A 182 -4.42 2.53 -4.27
N ASN A 183 -4.58 2.56 -2.96
CA ASN A 183 -3.49 2.71 -2.01
C ASN A 183 -3.81 1.97 -0.72
N THR A 184 -2.78 1.45 -0.07
CA THR A 184 -2.90 0.85 1.25
C THR A 184 -1.81 1.42 2.15
N PHE A 185 -2.22 2.04 3.28
CA PHE A 185 -1.29 2.60 4.28
C PHE A 185 -0.40 3.75 3.80
N LEU A 186 -0.77 4.50 2.72
CA LEU A 186 0.04 5.61 2.23
C LEU A 186 -0.39 6.96 2.81
N PHE A 187 -1.69 7.28 2.78
CA PHE A 187 -2.16 8.65 3.03
C PHE A 187 -1.85 9.15 4.43
N HIS A 188 -1.79 8.27 5.44
CA HIS A 188 -1.45 8.69 6.80
C HIS A 188 0.01 9.16 6.93
N GLU A 189 0.88 8.74 6.01
CA GLU A 189 2.29 9.16 5.95
C GLU A 189 2.46 10.54 5.26
N LEU A 190 1.49 10.93 4.42
CA LEU A 190 1.60 12.14 3.63
C LEU A 190 1.12 13.39 4.39
N PRO A 191 1.84 14.53 4.30
CA PRO A 191 1.34 15.81 4.80
C PRO A 191 0.01 16.22 4.13
N PRO A 192 -0.85 16.99 4.78
CA PRO A 192 -2.17 17.35 4.24
C PRO A 192 -2.14 18.04 2.87
N LYS A 193 -1.10 18.85 2.60
CA LYS A 193 -0.90 19.49 1.29
C LYS A 193 -0.59 18.46 0.21
N VAL A 194 0.30 17.51 0.49
CA VAL A 194 0.70 16.45 -0.42
C VAL A 194 -0.47 15.51 -0.71
N ARG A 195 -1.26 15.12 0.32
CA ARG A 195 -2.48 14.32 0.14
C ARG A 195 -3.42 14.91 -0.89
N ARG A 196 -3.66 16.23 -0.83
CA ARG A 196 -4.54 16.92 -1.79
C ARG A 196 -4.00 16.86 -3.21
N ILE A 197 -2.68 17.02 -3.39
CA ILE A 197 -2.05 16.91 -4.70
C ILE A 197 -2.15 15.46 -5.20
N THR A 198 -1.83 14.49 -4.36
CA THR A 198 -1.94 13.06 -4.69
C THR A 198 -3.36 12.66 -5.13
N ILE A 199 -4.40 13.16 -4.45
CA ILE A 199 -5.79 12.92 -4.85
C ILE A 199 -6.07 13.47 -6.27
N ARG A 200 -5.56 14.66 -6.59
CA ARG A 200 -5.71 15.24 -7.94
C ARG A 200 -4.98 14.42 -9.01
N GLU A 201 -3.79 13.94 -8.70
CA GLU A 201 -3.03 13.06 -9.59
C GLU A 201 -3.74 11.70 -9.81
N CYS A 202 -4.28 11.09 -8.75
CA CYS A 202 -5.09 9.89 -8.89
C CYS A 202 -6.30 10.13 -9.81
N ALA A 203 -6.96 11.25 -9.63
CA ALA A 203 -8.09 11.64 -10.46
C ALA A 203 -7.69 11.91 -11.92
N ARG A 204 -6.55 12.55 -12.16
CA ARG A 204 -6.01 12.83 -13.49
C ARG A 204 -5.76 11.53 -14.27
N VAL A 205 -5.14 10.54 -13.64
CA VAL A 205 -4.80 9.28 -14.33
C VAL A 205 -5.98 8.33 -14.47
N LEU A 206 -7.05 8.50 -13.69
CA LEU A 206 -8.26 7.68 -13.79
C LEU A 206 -9.07 8.04 -15.03
N LYS A 207 -9.56 7.02 -15.72
CA LYS A 207 -10.47 7.18 -16.85
C LYS A 207 -11.78 7.83 -16.41
N PRO A 208 -12.34 8.76 -17.17
CA PRO A 208 -13.64 9.33 -16.86
C PRO A 208 -14.73 8.26 -16.89
N GLY A 209 -15.54 8.24 -15.88
CA GLY A 209 -16.88 7.77 -15.72
C GLY A 209 -17.28 6.33 -15.93
N ARG A 210 -17.78 5.68 -14.95
CA ARG A 210 -19.10 5.07 -14.77
C ARG A 210 -19.44 5.23 -13.31
N PRO A 211 -20.69 5.47 -12.94
CA PRO A 211 -21.06 5.66 -11.56
C PRO A 211 -20.73 4.38 -10.79
N PHE A 212 -19.92 4.52 -9.76
CA PHE A 212 -19.68 3.50 -8.77
C PHE A 212 -21.00 3.24 -8.05
N GLY A 213 -21.55 2.05 -8.20
CA GLY A 213 -22.78 1.66 -7.53
C GLY A 213 -22.62 1.70 -6.02
N ASN A 214 -23.42 2.57 -5.39
CA ASN A 214 -23.82 2.58 -3.98
C ASN A 214 -22.70 2.55 -2.92
N PRO A 215 -22.36 3.70 -2.32
CA PRO A 215 -21.42 3.79 -1.21
C PRO A 215 -22.12 3.37 0.11
N ARG A 216 -22.32 2.09 0.34
CA ARG A 216 -22.63 1.58 1.69
C ARG A 216 -21.36 1.38 2.52
N PHE A 217 -20.34 2.15 2.24
CA PHE A 217 -19.20 2.24 3.15
C PHE A 217 -19.51 3.30 4.20
N THR A 218 -19.79 2.89 5.41
CA THR A 218 -19.84 3.75 6.59
C THR A 218 -18.43 3.90 7.15
N PRO A 219 -17.70 4.97 6.82
CA PRO A 219 -16.42 5.22 7.43
C PRO A 219 -16.61 5.64 8.87
N THR A 220 -15.75 5.14 9.74
CA THR A 220 -15.63 5.58 11.13
C THR A 220 -15.41 7.10 11.23
N ARG A 221 -15.74 7.69 12.39
CA ARG A 221 -15.70 9.16 12.67
C ARG A 221 -14.42 9.89 12.21
N ARG A 222 -13.28 9.21 12.10
CA ARG A 222 -12.00 9.78 11.66
C ARG A 222 -11.91 10.07 10.15
N SER A 223 -12.69 9.41 9.32
CA SER A 223 -12.70 9.60 7.85
C SER A 223 -13.51 10.80 7.36
N SER A 224 -14.15 11.56 8.27
CA SER A 224 -14.99 12.72 7.93
C SER A 224 -14.23 13.84 7.19
N ARG A 225 -12.93 14.01 7.47
CA ARG A 225 -12.09 15.01 6.79
C ARG A 225 -11.75 14.62 5.35
N LEU A 226 -11.48 13.33 5.11
CA LEU A 226 -11.22 12.82 3.76
C LEU A 226 -12.50 12.86 2.91
N ARG A 227 -13.66 12.47 3.48
CA ARG A 227 -14.96 12.63 2.81
C ARG A 227 -15.24 14.07 2.39
N ARG A 228 -14.90 15.05 3.24
CA ARG A 228 -15.09 16.46 2.91
C ARG A 228 -14.15 16.89 1.79
N ALA A 229 -12.89 16.43 1.79
CA ALA A 229 -11.95 16.65 0.71
C ALA A 229 -12.39 15.98 -0.61
N LEU A 230 -12.91 14.75 -0.56
CA LEU A 230 -13.43 14.04 -1.73
C LEU A 230 -14.73 14.66 -2.27
N ARG A 231 -15.64 15.15 -1.38
CA ARG A 231 -16.87 15.85 -1.79
C ARG A 231 -16.60 17.24 -2.37
N ALA A 232 -15.48 17.85 -2.04
CA ALA A 232 -15.05 19.14 -2.61
C ALA A 232 -14.41 18.99 -4.00
N LEU A 233 -14.20 17.76 -4.48
CA LEU A 233 -13.76 17.50 -5.84
C LEU A 233 -14.94 17.56 -6.81
N PRO A 234 -14.73 17.97 -8.08
CA PRO A 234 -15.76 17.90 -9.11
C PRO A 234 -16.43 16.51 -9.16
N ALA A 235 -17.72 16.45 -9.51
CA ALA A 235 -18.52 15.21 -9.52
C ALA A 235 -17.90 14.09 -10.38
N GLU A 236 -17.10 14.43 -11.36
CA GLU A 236 -16.32 13.54 -12.22
C GLU A 236 -15.20 12.82 -11.42
N LEU A 237 -14.69 13.46 -10.38
CA LEU A 237 -13.61 12.95 -9.52
C LEU A 237 -14.12 12.13 -8.34
N SER A 238 -15.37 12.29 -7.94
CA SER A 238 -16.00 11.47 -6.88
C SER A 238 -16.23 10.00 -7.31
N ARG A 239 -16.01 9.71 -8.60
CA ARG A 239 -16.12 8.37 -9.21
C ARG A 239 -14.83 7.56 -9.18
N ALA A 240 -13.75 8.17 -8.71
CA ALA A 240 -12.47 7.51 -8.56
C ALA A 240 -12.51 6.52 -7.39
N VAL A 241 -12.18 5.27 -7.64
CA VAL A 241 -11.97 4.27 -6.57
C VAL A 241 -10.65 4.59 -5.90
N LEU A 242 -10.66 5.53 -5.00
CA LEU A 242 -9.55 5.73 -4.08
C LEU A 242 -9.84 4.89 -2.83
N LEU A 243 -9.25 3.70 -2.80
CA LEU A 243 -9.35 2.79 -1.66
C LEU A 243 -8.28 3.17 -0.65
N GLU A 244 -8.65 3.97 0.32
CA GLU A 244 -7.86 4.21 1.51
C GLU A 244 -8.38 3.32 2.64
N LEU A 245 -7.55 2.38 3.07
CA LEU A 245 -7.79 1.60 4.27
C LEU A 245 -7.11 2.34 5.43
N HIS A 246 -7.93 2.94 6.31
CA HIS A 246 -7.48 3.64 7.51
C HIS A 246 -7.61 2.75 8.74
N TYR A 247 -6.68 2.95 9.62
CA TYR A 247 -6.69 2.60 11.03
C TYR A 247 -7.51 3.59 11.85
#